data_375374a9d808648f1b290dcdeb203fa8
#
_entry.id   375374a9d808648f1b290dcdeb203fa8
#
_cell.length_a   1.000
_cell.length_b   1.000
_cell.length_c   1.000
_cell.angle_alpha   90.00
_cell.angle_beta   90.00
_cell.angle_gamma   90.00
#
_symmetry.space_group_name_H-M   'P 1'
#
loop_
_entity.id
_entity.type
_entity.pdbx_description
1 polymer ?
#
loop_
_entity_poly.entity_id
_entity_poly.type
_entity_poly.pdbx_seq_one_letter_code
_entity_poly.pdbx_strand_id
1 'polypeptide(L)'
;MNDPGKPAHDCCHAPAAPAPETGAHACCHAEGSVAVAAAAPVAGAAYICPMCPGVGSPVPAACPKCGMALEPALPQADAGEDPELVDMRRRFWIAVAFTAPLVVVAMAHMVAPAAQWAVGRAAAVLQLALATPVVLWCGWPLLERGARSLATRQLNMFTLIGLGVAVAYGFSVIATLLPGIVPQAMRHGGQVALYFESAAMIVTLVLLGQVLELRARQRTGEALRGLLDLAPKQALRIGADEVETLVPLAELRAGDRLRVRPGEKVPVDGVVLEGQGVVDESMV
;
A
#
# COMPACT_ATOMS: atom_id res chain seq x y z
N MET A 1 -16.45 -39.08 39.34
CA MET A 1 -17.51 -38.07 39.36
C MET A 1 -17.55 -37.43 38.02
N ASN A 2 -18.51 -37.85 37.18
CA ASN A 2 -18.73 -37.44 35.81
C ASN A 2 -19.43 -36.08 35.78
N ASP A 3 -18.93 -35.17 34.96
CA ASP A 3 -19.61 -33.93 34.63
C ASP A 3 -20.23 -34.09 33.21
N PRO A 4 -21.56 -34.06 33.08
CA PRO A 4 -22.24 -34.15 31.79
C PRO A 4 -22.74 -32.77 31.36
N GLY A 5 -22.17 -32.18 30.30
CA GLY A 5 -22.73 -30.93 29.80
C GLY A 5 -22.02 -30.27 28.64
N LYS A 6 -21.81 -30.95 27.52
CA LYS A 6 -21.59 -30.28 26.23
C LYS A 6 -22.63 -30.76 25.22
N PRO A 7 -23.45 -29.87 24.63
CA PRO A 7 -24.38 -30.28 23.59
C PRO A 7 -23.60 -30.56 22.29
N ALA A 8 -23.82 -31.77 21.78
CA ALA A 8 -23.41 -32.18 20.45
C ALA A 8 -24.17 -31.33 19.39
N HIS A 9 -23.45 -30.81 18.44
CA HIS A 9 -24.05 -30.20 17.23
C HIS A 9 -24.61 -31.31 16.33
N ASP A 10 -25.91 -31.57 16.48
CA ASP A 10 -26.71 -32.33 15.52
C ASP A 10 -27.02 -31.46 14.30
N CYS A 11 -26.25 -31.64 13.22
CA CYS A 11 -26.51 -31.01 11.91
C CYS A 11 -26.91 -32.04 10.83
N CYS A 12 -27.63 -33.09 11.16
CA CYS A 12 -28.09 -34.08 10.16
C CYS A 12 -29.39 -34.79 10.55
N HIS A 13 -30.49 -34.06 10.72
CA HIS A 13 -31.84 -34.68 10.66
C HIS A 13 -32.89 -33.62 10.30
N ALA A 14 -33.16 -33.49 9.00
CA ALA A 14 -34.46 -33.01 8.49
C ALA A 14 -34.95 -34.01 7.45
N PRO A 15 -36.27 -34.37 7.45
CA PRO A 15 -36.80 -35.44 6.63
C PRO A 15 -36.84 -35.04 5.14
N ALA A 16 -36.57 -36.04 4.29
CA ALA A 16 -36.48 -35.96 2.85
C ALA A 16 -37.79 -35.52 2.19
N ALA A 17 -37.72 -34.53 1.30
CA ALA A 17 -38.64 -34.27 0.23
C ALA A 17 -37.97 -34.65 -1.09
N PRO A 18 -38.73 -35.18 -2.12
CA PRO A 18 -38.14 -35.86 -3.27
C PRO A 18 -37.39 -34.92 -4.21
N ALA A 19 -36.26 -35.41 -4.68
CA ALA A 19 -35.33 -34.73 -5.59
C ALA A 19 -35.87 -34.63 -7.02
N PRO A 20 -35.49 -33.58 -7.78
CA PRO A 20 -35.23 -33.68 -9.20
C PRO A 20 -33.74 -33.96 -9.44
N GLU A 21 -33.51 -34.96 -10.31
CA GLU A 21 -32.19 -35.37 -10.75
C GLU A 21 -31.50 -34.26 -11.54
N THR A 22 -30.30 -33.89 -11.15
CA THR A 22 -29.08 -33.71 -11.95
C THR A 22 -28.04 -32.93 -11.18
N GLY A 23 -26.88 -33.57 -10.96
CA GLY A 23 -25.60 -32.86 -10.93
C GLY A 23 -25.04 -32.43 -9.57
N ALA A 24 -23.95 -33.09 -9.19
CA ALA A 24 -22.83 -32.61 -8.41
C ALA A 24 -23.05 -32.36 -6.92
N HIS A 25 -22.50 -33.24 -6.13
CA HIS A 25 -22.27 -33.11 -4.68
C HIS A 25 -21.44 -31.86 -4.36
N ALA A 26 -22.08 -30.81 -3.86
CA ALA A 26 -21.42 -29.70 -3.19
C ALA A 26 -21.48 -29.97 -1.68
N CYS A 27 -20.43 -30.60 -1.13
CA CYS A 27 -20.22 -30.67 0.31
C CYS A 27 -19.66 -29.33 0.80
N CYS A 28 -20.40 -28.71 1.69
CA CYS A 28 -20.02 -27.84 2.81
C CYS A 28 -18.57 -27.31 2.82
N HIS A 29 -18.31 -26.22 2.14
CA HIS A 29 -17.34 -25.18 2.49
C HIS A 29 -17.96 -23.84 2.13
N ALA A 30 -18.86 -23.35 2.99
CA ALA A 30 -19.19 -21.94 3.04
C ALA A 30 -18.10 -21.23 3.86
N GLU A 31 -16.86 -21.23 3.37
CA GLU A 31 -15.95 -20.14 3.71
C GLU A 31 -16.51 -18.92 3.00
N GLY A 32 -17.03 -18.00 3.81
CA GLY A 32 -17.42 -16.68 3.34
C GLY A 32 -16.20 -15.97 2.80
N SER A 33 -15.83 -16.26 1.56
CA SER A 33 -15.04 -15.34 0.77
C SER A 33 -15.88 -14.08 0.66
N VAL A 34 -15.56 -13.08 1.47
CA VAL A 34 -15.92 -11.71 1.17
C VAL A 34 -15.29 -11.45 -0.19
N ALA A 35 -16.06 -11.68 -1.24
CA ALA A 35 -15.74 -11.22 -2.57
C ALA A 35 -15.62 -9.69 -2.41
N VAL A 36 -14.39 -9.22 -2.24
CA VAL A 36 -14.07 -7.82 -2.47
C VAL A 36 -14.52 -7.60 -3.91
N ALA A 37 -15.67 -6.97 -4.06
CA ALA A 37 -16.22 -6.64 -5.36
C ALA A 37 -15.11 -5.85 -6.06
N ALA A 38 -14.41 -6.50 -6.98
CA ALA A 38 -13.45 -5.84 -7.83
C ALA A 38 -14.26 -4.75 -8.54
N ALA A 39 -14.03 -3.50 -8.16
CA ALA A 39 -14.69 -2.37 -8.77
C ALA A 39 -14.46 -2.49 -10.27
N ALA A 40 -15.53 -2.45 -11.05
CA ALA A 40 -15.46 -2.56 -12.49
C ALA A 40 -14.36 -1.62 -13.01
N PRO A 41 -13.43 -2.10 -13.85
CA PRO A 41 -12.36 -1.27 -14.37
C PRO A 41 -12.98 -0.06 -15.06
N VAL A 42 -12.57 1.14 -14.66
CA VAL A 42 -12.98 2.36 -15.34
C VAL A 42 -12.45 2.25 -16.77
N ALA A 43 -13.33 2.15 -17.74
CA ALA A 43 -12.95 1.95 -19.14
C ALA A 43 -11.96 3.04 -19.57
N GLY A 44 -10.76 2.63 -20.03
CA GLY A 44 -9.71 3.54 -20.48
C GLY A 44 -8.79 4.13 -19.40
N ALA A 45 -8.95 3.75 -18.12
CA ALA A 45 -8.04 4.20 -17.08
C ALA A 45 -6.79 3.32 -16.99
N ALA A 46 -5.62 3.90 -17.24
CA ALA A 46 -4.33 3.22 -17.06
C ALA A 46 -3.93 3.14 -15.58
N TYR A 47 -4.47 4.01 -14.74
CA TYR A 47 -4.20 4.08 -13.29
C TYR A 47 -5.50 4.12 -12.52
N ILE A 48 -5.58 3.38 -11.42
CA ILE A 48 -6.77 3.23 -10.56
C ILE A 48 -6.43 3.54 -9.10
N CYS A 49 -7.44 3.97 -8.33
CA CYS A 49 -7.26 4.17 -6.89
C CYS A 49 -7.65 2.89 -6.12
N PRO A 50 -6.76 2.30 -5.32
CA PRO A 50 -7.06 1.09 -4.55
C PRO A 50 -8.09 1.33 -3.43
N MET A 51 -8.20 2.57 -2.92
CA MET A 51 -9.10 2.93 -1.82
C MET A 51 -10.43 3.51 -2.27
N CYS A 52 -10.49 4.04 -3.48
CA CYS A 52 -11.69 4.72 -3.99
C CYS A 52 -12.18 4.03 -5.27
N PRO A 53 -13.11 3.07 -5.18
CA PRO A 53 -13.68 2.40 -6.35
C PRO A 53 -14.23 3.40 -7.36
N GLY A 54 -13.97 3.18 -8.65
CA GLY A 54 -14.45 4.04 -9.73
C GLY A 54 -13.64 5.33 -9.97
N VAL A 55 -12.49 5.50 -9.31
CA VAL A 55 -11.54 6.57 -9.61
C VAL A 55 -10.39 6.01 -10.42
N GLY A 56 -10.22 6.51 -11.64
CA GLY A 56 -9.11 6.16 -12.53
C GLY A 56 -8.65 7.36 -13.34
N SER A 57 -7.42 7.27 -13.88
CA SER A 57 -6.79 8.30 -14.72
C SER A 57 -5.99 7.65 -15.82
N PRO A 58 -5.85 8.26 -17.00
CA PRO A 58 -4.94 7.81 -18.05
C PRO A 58 -3.47 8.10 -17.73
N VAL A 59 -3.19 8.99 -16.77
CA VAL A 59 -1.84 9.41 -16.38
C VAL A 59 -1.62 9.18 -14.87
N PRO A 60 -0.35 9.00 -14.42
CA PRO A 60 -0.05 8.92 -13.00
C PRO A 60 -0.44 10.24 -12.32
N ALA A 61 -1.31 10.16 -11.32
CA ALA A 61 -1.84 11.31 -10.59
C ALA A 61 -2.21 10.93 -9.15
N ALA A 62 -2.47 11.92 -8.31
CA ALA A 62 -3.05 11.69 -7.00
C ALA A 62 -4.58 11.54 -7.10
N CYS A 63 -5.15 10.61 -6.35
CA CYS A 63 -6.59 10.43 -6.28
C CYS A 63 -7.29 11.73 -5.81
N PRO A 64 -8.26 12.27 -6.56
CA PRO A 64 -8.96 13.49 -6.17
C PRO A 64 -9.80 13.34 -4.90
N LYS A 65 -10.17 12.10 -4.54
CA LYS A 65 -10.97 11.82 -3.35
C LYS A 65 -10.11 11.66 -2.08
N CYS A 66 -9.12 10.78 -2.09
CA CYS A 66 -8.34 10.45 -0.89
C CYS A 66 -6.90 10.97 -0.91
N GLY A 67 -6.43 11.52 -2.02
CA GLY A 67 -5.08 12.08 -2.16
C GLY A 67 -3.96 11.04 -2.30
N MET A 68 -4.25 9.73 -2.31
CA MET A 68 -3.25 8.70 -2.58
C MET A 68 -2.84 8.69 -4.05
N ALA A 69 -1.60 8.29 -4.33
CA ALA A 69 -1.17 8.04 -5.71
C ALA A 69 -2.01 6.93 -6.33
N LEU A 70 -2.39 7.11 -7.60
CA LEU A 70 -3.08 6.08 -8.37
C LEU A 70 -2.08 5.00 -8.78
N GLU A 71 -2.51 3.75 -8.73
CA GLU A 71 -1.71 2.59 -9.12
C GLU A 71 -1.99 2.22 -10.58
N PRO A 72 -0.98 1.74 -11.33
CA PRO A 72 -1.22 1.23 -12.67
C PRO A 72 -2.18 0.04 -12.62
N ALA A 73 -3.22 0.07 -13.46
CA ALA A 73 -4.23 -1.00 -13.56
C ALA A 73 -3.61 -2.32 -14.10
N LEU A 74 -2.55 -2.19 -14.91
CA LEU A 74 -1.78 -3.32 -15.44
C LEU A 74 -0.31 -3.13 -15.05
N PRO A 75 0.42 -4.20 -14.71
CA PRO A 75 1.86 -4.14 -14.44
C PRO A 75 2.60 -3.60 -15.67
N GLN A 76 3.30 -2.48 -15.53
CA GLN A 76 4.12 -1.93 -16.63
C GLN A 76 5.50 -2.60 -16.60
N ALA A 77 5.96 -3.07 -17.76
CA ALA A 77 7.22 -3.82 -17.89
C ALA A 77 8.46 -2.97 -17.52
N ASP A 78 8.42 -1.65 -17.73
CA ASP A 78 9.56 -0.73 -17.58
C ASP A 78 9.42 0.27 -16.41
N ALA A 79 8.59 0.01 -15.41
CA ALA A 79 8.52 0.90 -14.25
C ALA A 79 9.79 0.72 -13.40
N GLY A 80 10.70 1.70 -13.48
CA GLY A 80 11.84 1.86 -12.59
C GLY A 80 11.43 1.95 -11.11
N GLU A 81 12.38 2.26 -10.21
CA GLU A 81 12.02 2.52 -8.79
C GLU A 81 10.92 3.59 -8.73
N ASP A 82 9.86 3.30 -7.99
CA ASP A 82 8.76 4.23 -7.78
C ASP A 82 9.28 5.53 -7.14
N PRO A 83 9.14 6.69 -7.80
CA PRO A 83 9.64 7.96 -7.27
C PRO A 83 8.99 8.32 -5.94
N GLU A 84 7.77 7.84 -5.67
CA GLU A 84 7.11 8.03 -4.38
C GLU A 84 7.84 7.23 -3.27
N LEU A 85 8.27 5.99 -3.54
CA LEU A 85 9.06 5.21 -2.59
C LEU A 85 10.39 5.89 -2.25
N VAL A 86 11.08 6.45 -3.25
CA VAL A 86 12.37 7.14 -3.04
C VAL A 86 12.17 8.37 -2.14
N ASP A 87 11.14 9.19 -2.40
CA ASP A 87 10.83 10.37 -1.58
C ASP A 87 10.43 9.98 -0.16
N MET A 88 9.53 8.99 0.01
CA MET A 88 9.11 8.53 1.34
C MET A 88 10.25 7.92 2.14
N ARG A 89 11.15 7.16 1.50
CA ARG A 89 12.36 6.61 2.12
C ARG A 89 13.30 7.70 2.61
N ARG A 90 13.52 8.75 1.79
CA ARG A 90 14.33 9.90 2.18
C ARG A 90 13.74 10.63 3.37
N ARG A 91 12.44 10.93 3.34
CA ARG A 91 11.72 11.59 4.45
C ARG A 91 11.78 10.76 5.72
N PHE A 92 11.59 9.45 5.62
CA PHE A 92 11.70 8.54 6.75
C PHE A 92 13.06 8.61 7.45
N TRP A 93 14.17 8.51 6.70
CA TRP A 93 15.50 8.55 7.31
C TRP A 93 15.81 9.90 7.96
N ILE A 94 15.36 11.00 7.35
CA ILE A 94 15.50 12.34 7.94
C ILE A 94 14.63 12.43 9.20
N ALA A 95 13.39 11.93 9.16
CA ALA A 95 12.53 11.89 10.34
C ALA A 95 13.17 11.10 11.50
N VAL A 96 13.76 9.93 11.22
CA VAL A 96 14.50 9.13 12.23
C VAL A 96 15.67 9.92 12.82
N ALA A 97 16.46 10.60 11.98
CA ALA A 97 17.63 11.38 12.44
C ALA A 97 17.26 12.52 13.41
N PHE A 98 16.08 13.12 13.26
CA PHE A 98 15.59 14.16 14.17
C PHE A 98 14.76 13.61 15.34
N THR A 99 13.98 12.56 15.12
CA THR A 99 13.12 11.97 16.16
C THR A 99 13.94 11.23 17.21
N ALA A 100 15.01 10.53 16.82
CA ALA A 100 15.84 9.80 17.77
C ALA A 100 16.45 10.73 18.87
N PRO A 101 17.15 11.83 18.54
CA PRO A 101 17.63 12.75 19.57
C PRO A 101 16.50 13.46 20.32
N LEU A 102 15.36 13.75 19.66
CA LEU A 102 14.19 14.33 20.31
C LEU A 102 13.66 13.43 21.43
N VAL A 103 13.51 12.14 21.18
CA VAL A 103 13.06 11.15 22.18
C VAL A 103 14.09 11.05 23.32
N VAL A 104 15.38 11.06 23.01
CA VAL A 104 16.44 11.06 24.04
C VAL A 104 16.32 12.27 24.94
N VAL A 105 16.14 13.47 24.38
CA VAL A 105 15.95 14.69 25.16
C VAL A 105 14.68 14.64 26.00
N ALA A 106 13.56 14.18 25.42
CA ALA A 106 12.28 14.09 26.11
C ALA A 106 12.31 13.09 27.29
N MET A 107 13.04 11.97 27.10
CA MET A 107 13.12 10.90 28.11
C MET A 107 14.30 11.06 29.09
N ALA A 108 15.23 11.98 28.84
CA ALA A 108 16.47 12.12 29.61
C ALA A 108 16.22 12.32 31.13
N HIS A 109 15.19 13.08 31.50
CA HIS A 109 14.85 13.32 32.89
C HIS A 109 14.27 12.08 33.62
N MET A 110 13.67 11.13 32.89
CA MET A 110 13.18 9.88 33.47
C MET A 110 14.31 8.90 33.75
N VAL A 111 15.31 8.86 32.86
CA VAL A 111 16.44 7.92 32.96
C VAL A 111 17.52 8.42 33.88
N ALA A 112 17.78 9.74 33.88
CA ALA A 112 18.78 10.37 34.67
C ALA A 112 18.21 11.59 35.40
N PRO A 113 17.78 11.47 36.67
CA PRO A 113 17.23 12.59 37.44
C PRO A 113 18.20 13.80 37.58
N ALA A 114 19.51 13.56 37.42
CA ALA A 114 20.53 14.61 37.37
C ALA A 114 20.53 15.44 36.05
N ALA A 115 19.81 14.99 35.01
CA ALA A 115 19.73 15.70 33.74
C ALA A 115 18.74 16.88 33.79
N GLN A 116 18.95 17.80 34.74
CA GLN A 116 18.10 18.98 34.90
C GLN A 116 18.11 19.91 33.69
N TRP A 117 19.11 19.80 32.81
CA TRP A 117 19.18 20.53 31.55
C TRP A 117 18.08 20.10 30.55
N ALA A 118 17.60 18.82 30.66
CA ALA A 118 16.52 18.31 29.85
C ALA A 118 15.12 18.79 30.26
N VAL A 119 15.07 19.57 31.35
CA VAL A 119 13.87 20.11 31.95
C VAL A 119 13.96 21.65 31.89
N GLY A 120 12.91 22.28 31.37
CA GLY A 120 12.85 23.72 31.31
C GLY A 120 12.69 24.32 29.90
N ARG A 121 12.73 25.63 29.81
CA ARG A 121 12.43 26.36 28.57
C ARG A 121 13.43 26.06 27.44
N ALA A 122 14.70 25.89 27.77
CA ALA A 122 15.73 25.55 26.77
C ALA A 122 15.47 24.17 26.12
N ALA A 123 15.12 23.16 26.92
CA ALA A 123 14.76 21.86 26.43
C ALA A 123 13.48 21.89 25.58
N ALA A 124 12.47 22.65 25.99
CA ALA A 124 11.23 22.81 25.22
C ALA A 124 11.50 23.45 23.84
N VAL A 125 12.36 24.49 23.80
CA VAL A 125 12.76 25.12 22.52
C VAL A 125 13.58 24.16 21.66
N LEU A 126 14.47 23.37 22.26
CA LEU A 126 15.21 22.32 21.52
C LEU A 126 14.30 21.26 20.96
N GLN A 127 13.33 20.78 21.74
CA GLN A 127 12.33 19.81 21.28
C GLN A 127 11.48 20.40 20.14
N LEU A 128 11.05 21.66 20.24
CA LEU A 128 10.36 22.37 19.17
C LEU A 128 11.20 22.41 17.89
N ALA A 129 12.49 22.79 18.01
CA ALA A 129 13.40 22.87 16.86
C ALA A 129 13.62 21.51 16.17
N LEU A 130 13.69 20.42 16.95
CA LEU A 130 13.84 19.06 16.42
C LEU A 130 12.53 18.52 15.84
N ALA A 131 11.38 18.78 16.46
CA ALA A 131 10.09 18.29 16.01
C ALA A 131 9.58 19.00 14.76
N THR A 132 9.85 20.28 14.60
CA THR A 132 9.35 21.11 13.49
C THR A 132 9.70 20.52 12.12
N PRO A 133 10.96 20.18 11.78
CA PRO A 133 11.27 19.57 10.48
C PRO A 133 10.60 18.19 10.28
N VAL A 134 10.43 17.42 11.35
CA VAL A 134 9.78 16.12 11.28
C VAL A 134 8.29 16.29 10.94
N VAL A 135 7.58 17.15 11.67
CA VAL A 135 6.13 17.29 11.52
C VAL A 135 5.79 18.06 10.25
N LEU A 136 6.46 19.22 9.99
CA LEU A 136 6.08 20.10 8.89
C LEU A 136 6.69 19.71 7.55
N TRP A 137 7.90 19.16 7.51
CA TRP A 137 8.54 18.79 6.24
C TRP A 137 8.43 17.29 5.96
N CYS A 138 8.86 16.42 6.88
CA CYS A 138 8.75 14.98 6.65
C CYS A 138 7.29 14.53 6.64
N GLY A 139 6.45 15.06 7.53
CA GLY A 139 5.03 14.76 7.66
C GLY A 139 4.13 15.48 6.64
N TRP A 140 4.67 16.40 5.82
CA TRP A 140 3.87 17.18 4.88
C TRP A 140 2.92 16.35 4.00
N PRO A 141 3.37 15.26 3.35
CA PRO A 141 2.49 14.43 2.51
C PRO A 141 1.31 13.82 3.29
N LEU A 142 1.54 13.47 4.57
CA LEU A 142 0.51 12.89 5.44
C LEU A 142 -0.51 13.95 5.85
N LEU A 143 -0.03 15.15 6.22
CA LEU A 143 -0.88 16.28 6.59
C LEU A 143 -1.71 16.77 5.40
N GLU A 144 -1.12 16.85 4.21
CA GLU A 144 -1.81 17.24 2.98
C GLU A 144 -2.92 16.24 2.61
N ARG A 145 -2.62 14.93 2.66
CA ARG A 145 -3.61 13.87 2.44
C ARG A 145 -4.74 13.92 3.47
N GLY A 146 -4.41 14.15 4.75
CA GLY A 146 -5.37 14.32 5.82
C GLY A 146 -6.27 15.55 5.62
N ALA A 147 -5.69 16.71 5.29
CA ALA A 147 -6.42 17.94 5.03
C ALA A 147 -7.33 17.81 3.80
N ARG A 148 -6.85 17.19 2.72
CA ARG A 148 -7.63 16.94 1.51
C ARG A 148 -8.82 16.01 1.79
N SER A 149 -8.59 14.94 2.56
CA SER A 149 -9.62 14.00 2.99
C SER A 149 -10.70 14.68 3.86
N LEU A 150 -10.30 15.60 4.74
CA LEU A 150 -11.23 16.40 5.54
C LEU A 150 -12.06 17.36 4.66
N ALA A 151 -11.41 18.02 3.70
CA ALA A 151 -12.08 18.94 2.76
C ALA A 151 -13.11 18.22 1.88
N THR A 152 -12.80 16.99 1.43
CA THR A 152 -13.70 16.16 0.61
C THR A 152 -14.73 15.38 1.44
N ARG A 153 -14.71 15.50 2.78
CA ARG A 153 -15.54 14.75 3.73
C ARG A 153 -15.44 13.22 3.57
N GLN A 154 -14.36 12.73 3.01
CA GLN A 154 -14.07 11.31 2.91
C GLN A 154 -12.99 10.95 3.93
N LEU A 155 -13.44 10.79 5.17
CA LEU A 155 -12.55 10.51 6.31
C LEU A 155 -11.82 9.17 6.09
N ASN A 156 -10.51 9.21 6.21
CA ASN A 156 -9.63 8.06 6.07
C ASN A 156 -8.58 8.04 7.20
N MET A 157 -7.73 7.05 7.20
CA MET A 157 -6.65 6.89 8.18
C MET A 157 -5.78 8.16 8.29
N PHE A 158 -5.48 8.83 7.16
CA PHE A 158 -4.65 10.04 7.14
C PHE A 158 -5.32 11.24 7.82
N THR A 159 -6.66 11.32 7.78
CA THR A 159 -7.41 12.36 8.50
C THR A 159 -7.20 12.24 10.00
N LEU A 160 -7.34 11.03 10.54
CA LEU A 160 -7.20 10.78 11.97
C LEU A 160 -5.76 11.05 12.44
N ILE A 161 -4.78 10.55 11.71
CA ILE A 161 -3.36 10.76 11.99
C ILE A 161 -3.01 12.25 11.89
N GLY A 162 -3.40 12.91 10.80
CA GLY A 162 -3.11 14.33 10.57
C GLY A 162 -3.73 15.22 11.65
N LEU A 163 -4.97 14.94 12.05
CA LEU A 163 -5.63 15.68 13.13
C LEU A 163 -4.91 15.47 14.48
N GLY A 164 -4.59 14.22 14.83
CA GLY A 164 -3.89 13.91 16.07
C GLY A 164 -2.52 14.58 16.16
N VAL A 165 -1.73 14.49 15.09
CA VAL A 165 -0.42 15.14 15.00
C VAL A 165 -0.54 16.67 15.07
N ALA A 166 -1.50 17.25 14.33
CA ALA A 166 -1.71 18.71 14.32
C ALA A 166 -2.11 19.23 15.70
N VAL A 167 -3.00 18.53 16.42
CA VAL A 167 -3.41 18.89 17.77
C VAL A 167 -2.24 18.75 18.76
N ALA A 168 -1.52 17.63 18.75
CA ALA A 168 -0.41 17.38 19.66
C ALA A 168 0.74 18.40 19.44
N TYR A 169 1.12 18.60 18.18
CA TYR A 169 2.15 19.58 17.83
C TYR A 169 1.71 21.00 18.11
N GLY A 170 0.51 21.40 17.68
CA GLY A 170 -0.03 22.74 17.88
C GLY A 170 -0.17 23.11 19.35
N PHE A 171 -0.70 22.20 20.18
CA PHE A 171 -0.74 22.40 21.64
C PHE A 171 0.67 22.61 22.22
N SER A 172 1.63 21.78 21.84
CA SER A 172 3.00 21.87 22.34
C SER A 172 3.71 23.16 21.91
N VAL A 173 3.44 23.66 20.69
CA VAL A 173 3.93 24.96 20.21
C VAL A 173 3.36 26.08 21.06
N ILE A 174 2.04 26.12 21.27
CA ILE A 174 1.37 27.14 22.10
C ILE A 174 1.90 27.11 23.54
N ALA A 175 2.02 25.93 24.12
CA ALA A 175 2.52 25.74 25.48
C ALA A 175 3.97 26.20 25.64
N THR A 176 4.82 26.06 24.61
CA THR A 176 6.21 26.48 24.60
C THR A 176 6.36 27.99 24.42
N LEU A 177 5.60 28.58 23.49
CA LEU A 177 5.71 30.00 23.14
C LEU A 177 4.93 30.89 24.10
N LEU A 178 3.77 30.45 24.56
CA LEU A 178 2.84 31.19 25.40
C LEU A 178 2.45 30.41 26.66
N PRO A 179 3.42 30.12 27.55
CA PRO A 179 3.19 29.31 28.75
C PRO A 179 2.15 29.91 29.70
N GLY A 180 1.92 31.24 29.64
CA GLY A 180 0.92 31.92 30.47
C GLY A 180 -0.54 31.56 30.16
N ILE A 181 -0.84 31.05 28.95
CA ILE A 181 -2.19 30.70 28.55
C ILE A 181 -2.62 29.36 29.14
N VAL A 182 -1.66 28.45 29.41
CA VAL A 182 -1.96 27.11 29.91
C VAL A 182 -2.38 27.17 31.39
N PRO A 183 -3.59 26.69 31.74
CA PRO A 183 -4.10 26.68 33.10
C PRO A 183 -3.16 25.97 34.07
N GLN A 184 -3.09 26.46 35.32
CA GLN A 184 -2.24 25.86 36.36
C GLN A 184 -2.59 24.38 36.65
N ALA A 185 -3.85 24.00 36.47
CA ALA A 185 -4.32 22.62 36.62
C ALA A 185 -3.68 21.61 35.63
N MET A 186 -3.15 22.10 34.50
CA MET A 186 -2.44 21.28 33.51
C MET A 186 -0.92 21.29 33.69
N ARG A 187 -0.41 21.92 34.74
CA ARG A 187 1.02 22.01 35.06
C ARG A 187 1.38 20.97 36.12
N HIS A 188 2.24 20.05 35.79
CA HIS A 188 2.79 19.07 36.72
C HIS A 188 4.16 19.59 37.19
N GLY A 189 4.30 19.88 38.51
CA GLY A 189 5.53 20.42 39.02
C GLY A 189 5.95 21.80 38.45
N GLY A 190 4.97 22.63 38.02
CA GLY A 190 5.22 23.95 37.42
C GLY A 190 5.51 23.91 35.92
N GLN A 191 5.52 22.72 35.29
CA GLN A 191 5.82 22.53 33.89
C GLN A 191 4.59 22.00 33.13
N VAL A 192 4.48 22.39 31.86
CA VAL A 192 3.43 21.89 30.95
C VAL A 192 3.95 20.64 30.24
N ALA A 193 3.14 19.57 30.21
CA ALA A 193 3.46 18.40 29.43
C ALA A 193 3.48 18.77 27.93
N LEU A 194 4.59 18.50 27.26
CA LEU A 194 4.76 18.70 25.82
C LEU A 194 4.62 17.35 25.13
N TYR A 195 4.12 17.37 23.90
CA TYR A 195 3.84 16.17 23.08
C TYR A 195 4.63 16.18 21.77
N PHE A 196 5.77 16.87 21.73
CA PHE A 196 6.61 16.94 20.53
C PHE A 196 7.14 15.57 20.12
N GLU A 197 7.60 14.77 21.10
CA GLU A 197 8.11 13.43 20.88
C GLU A 197 7.02 12.51 20.36
N SER A 198 5.81 12.60 20.90
CA SER A 198 4.67 11.79 20.46
C SER A 198 4.27 12.13 19.03
N ALA A 199 4.18 13.43 18.70
CA ALA A 199 3.86 13.88 17.35
C ALA A 199 4.93 13.43 16.32
N ALA A 200 6.22 13.60 16.64
CA ALA A 200 7.32 13.20 15.78
C ALA A 200 7.39 11.66 15.62
N MET A 201 7.17 10.91 16.71
CA MET A 201 7.15 9.46 16.69
C MET A 201 6.03 8.93 15.79
N ILE A 202 4.81 9.48 15.90
CA ILE A 202 3.67 9.09 15.04
C ILE A 202 4.02 9.34 13.58
N VAL A 203 4.54 10.52 13.22
CA VAL A 203 4.94 10.82 11.83
C VAL A 203 5.99 9.83 11.34
N THR A 204 7.02 9.56 12.14
CA THR A 204 8.11 8.64 11.77
C THR A 204 7.59 7.21 11.56
N LEU A 205 6.74 6.71 12.45
CA LEU A 205 6.17 5.36 12.33
C LEU A 205 5.20 5.25 11.15
N VAL A 206 4.42 6.28 10.86
CA VAL A 206 3.54 6.30 9.69
C VAL A 206 4.35 6.33 8.40
N LEU A 207 5.44 7.10 8.33
CA LEU A 207 6.36 7.08 7.20
C LEU A 207 7.01 5.70 7.01
N LEU A 208 7.39 5.02 8.10
CA LEU A 208 7.86 3.63 8.04
C LEU A 208 6.79 2.72 7.42
N GLY A 209 5.54 2.83 7.89
CA GLY A 209 4.41 2.07 7.34
C GLY A 209 4.23 2.29 5.84
N GLN A 210 4.30 3.55 5.39
CA GLN A 210 4.21 3.90 3.97
C GLN A 210 5.37 3.30 3.14
N VAL A 211 6.60 3.37 3.64
CA VAL A 211 7.76 2.75 2.97
C VAL A 211 7.61 1.23 2.87
N LEU A 212 7.13 0.57 3.93
CA LEU A 212 6.92 -0.88 3.91
C LEU A 212 5.79 -1.27 2.95
N GLU A 213 4.70 -0.51 2.93
CA GLU A 213 3.57 -0.71 2.03
C GLU A 213 4.00 -0.58 0.56
N LEU A 214 4.68 0.52 0.19
CA LEU A 214 5.17 0.73 -1.17
C LEU A 214 6.16 -0.35 -1.60
N ARG A 215 7.06 -0.80 -0.72
CA ARG A 215 7.97 -1.92 -1.00
C ARG A 215 7.24 -3.24 -1.22
N ALA A 216 6.23 -3.52 -0.41
CA ALA A 216 5.43 -4.74 -0.57
C ALA A 216 4.72 -4.76 -1.93
N ARG A 217 4.13 -3.63 -2.33
CA ARG A 217 3.48 -3.47 -3.64
C ARG A 217 4.45 -3.66 -4.80
N GLN A 218 5.66 -3.09 -4.73
CA GLN A 218 6.68 -3.28 -5.77
C GLN A 218 7.06 -4.75 -5.94
N ARG A 219 7.31 -5.48 -4.85
CA ARG A 219 7.65 -6.92 -4.92
C ARG A 219 6.55 -7.76 -5.57
N THR A 220 5.28 -7.46 -5.28
CA THR A 220 4.15 -8.15 -5.92
C THR A 220 4.11 -7.85 -7.42
N GLY A 221 4.34 -6.59 -7.82
CA GLY A 221 4.45 -6.20 -9.22
C GLY A 221 5.61 -6.88 -9.96
N GLU A 222 6.78 -7.02 -9.32
CA GLU A 222 7.94 -7.72 -9.90
C GLU A 222 7.68 -9.21 -10.12
N ALA A 223 7.01 -9.88 -9.20
CA ALA A 223 6.64 -11.29 -9.37
C ALA A 223 5.69 -11.49 -10.56
N LEU A 224 4.69 -10.63 -10.72
CA LEU A 224 3.81 -10.65 -11.89
C LEU A 224 4.54 -10.33 -13.19
N ARG A 225 5.50 -9.40 -13.18
CA ARG A 225 6.36 -9.10 -14.33
C ARG A 225 7.21 -10.30 -14.75
N GLY A 226 7.78 -11.02 -13.78
CA GLY A 226 8.52 -12.24 -14.06
C GLY A 226 7.70 -13.26 -14.83
N LEU A 227 6.39 -13.34 -14.58
CA LEU A 227 5.48 -14.19 -15.36
C LEU A 227 5.19 -13.61 -16.75
N LEU A 228 5.00 -12.30 -16.87
CA LEU A 228 4.77 -11.63 -18.16
C LEU A 228 6.01 -11.65 -19.06
N ASP A 229 7.21 -11.54 -18.51
CA ASP A 229 8.47 -11.67 -19.26
C ASP A 229 8.71 -13.09 -19.77
N LEU A 230 7.96 -14.07 -19.27
CA LEU A 230 7.94 -15.41 -19.85
C LEU A 230 7.23 -15.45 -21.20
N ALA A 231 6.38 -14.49 -21.54
CA ALA A 231 5.79 -14.38 -22.86
C ALA A 231 6.84 -13.95 -23.90
N PRO A 232 6.93 -14.60 -25.06
CA PRO A 232 7.84 -14.20 -26.12
C PRO A 232 7.47 -12.81 -26.62
N LYS A 233 8.47 -11.95 -26.90
CA LYS A 233 8.27 -10.60 -27.44
C LYS A 233 8.26 -10.56 -28.96
N GLN A 234 8.74 -11.62 -29.60
CA GLN A 234 8.92 -11.73 -31.05
C GLN A 234 8.49 -13.12 -31.51
N ALA A 235 8.11 -13.24 -32.77
CA ALA A 235 7.77 -14.50 -33.41
C ALA A 235 8.44 -14.61 -34.78
N LEU A 236 8.70 -15.84 -35.20
CA LEU A 236 9.26 -16.14 -36.51
C LEU A 236 8.11 -16.32 -37.50
N ARG A 237 7.87 -15.29 -38.33
CA ARG A 237 6.82 -15.33 -39.36
C ARG A 237 7.39 -15.85 -40.67
N ILE A 238 6.66 -16.78 -41.29
CA ILE A 238 6.96 -17.33 -42.63
C ILE A 238 6.20 -16.49 -43.64
N GLY A 239 6.94 -15.77 -44.49
CA GLY A 239 6.38 -14.99 -45.58
C GLY A 239 5.85 -15.87 -46.74
N ALA A 240 5.20 -15.24 -47.74
CA ALA A 240 4.72 -15.93 -48.93
C ALA A 240 5.86 -16.57 -49.76
N ASP A 241 7.08 -16.04 -49.61
CA ASP A 241 8.29 -16.54 -50.28
C ASP A 241 9.03 -17.59 -49.44
N GLU A 242 8.36 -18.19 -48.42
CA GLU A 242 8.96 -19.10 -47.43
C GLU A 242 10.15 -18.53 -46.65
N VAL A 243 10.36 -17.23 -46.69
CA VAL A 243 11.44 -16.54 -45.96
C VAL A 243 10.97 -16.33 -44.50
N GLU A 244 11.80 -16.81 -43.58
CA GLU A 244 11.57 -16.63 -42.15
C GLU A 244 12.03 -15.21 -41.72
N THR A 245 11.14 -14.43 -41.17
CA THR A 245 11.45 -13.10 -40.62
C THR A 245 11.03 -13.01 -39.17
N LEU A 246 11.93 -12.46 -38.33
CA LEU A 246 11.62 -12.20 -36.92
C LEU A 246 10.82 -10.91 -36.82
N VAL A 247 9.60 -10.98 -36.30
CA VAL A 247 8.68 -9.84 -36.20
C VAL A 247 8.19 -9.68 -34.74
N PRO A 248 7.97 -8.44 -34.27
CA PRO A 248 7.32 -8.20 -32.99
C PRO A 248 5.91 -8.79 -32.97
N LEU A 249 5.46 -9.29 -31.79
CA LEU A 249 4.11 -9.84 -31.66
C LEU A 249 3.02 -8.84 -32.07
N ALA A 250 3.24 -7.54 -31.85
CA ALA A 250 2.28 -6.49 -32.18
C ALA A 250 1.99 -6.36 -33.68
N GLU A 251 2.86 -6.89 -34.53
CA GLU A 251 2.73 -6.85 -36.00
C GLU A 251 2.03 -8.10 -36.57
N LEU A 252 1.81 -9.13 -35.74
CA LEU A 252 1.14 -10.36 -36.17
C LEU A 252 -0.34 -10.13 -36.42
N ARG A 253 -0.84 -10.80 -37.45
CA ARG A 253 -2.26 -10.80 -37.82
C ARG A 253 -2.84 -12.21 -37.85
N ALA A 254 -4.14 -12.31 -37.65
CA ALA A 254 -4.82 -13.58 -37.81
C ALA A 254 -4.64 -14.09 -39.24
N GLY A 255 -4.15 -15.33 -39.35
CA GLY A 255 -3.81 -15.95 -40.64
C GLY A 255 -2.33 -15.97 -41.00
N ASP A 256 -1.46 -15.29 -40.20
CA ASP A 256 -0.02 -15.41 -40.38
C ASP A 256 0.47 -16.83 -40.06
N ARG A 257 1.43 -17.33 -40.84
CA ARG A 257 2.10 -18.60 -40.59
C ARG A 257 3.35 -18.33 -39.74
N LEU A 258 3.46 -19.06 -38.61
CA LEU A 258 4.57 -18.90 -37.69
C LEU A 258 5.35 -20.21 -37.58
N ARG A 259 6.66 -20.12 -37.37
CA ARG A 259 7.51 -21.25 -37.03
C ARG A 259 7.90 -21.20 -35.56
N VAL A 260 7.63 -22.29 -34.85
CA VAL A 260 8.08 -22.50 -33.48
C VAL A 260 9.13 -23.62 -33.49
N ARG A 261 10.33 -23.34 -32.99
CA ARG A 261 11.41 -24.31 -32.94
C ARG A 261 11.40 -25.04 -31.58
N PRO A 262 11.99 -26.25 -31.51
CA PRO A 262 12.15 -26.97 -30.25
C PRO A 262 12.86 -26.09 -29.21
N GLY A 263 12.24 -25.96 -28.01
CA GLY A 263 12.73 -25.11 -26.91
C GLY A 263 12.27 -23.65 -26.98
N GLU A 264 11.59 -23.23 -28.05
CA GLU A 264 10.96 -21.92 -28.13
C GLU A 264 9.55 -21.96 -27.53
N LYS A 265 9.06 -20.78 -27.09
CA LYS A 265 7.71 -20.61 -26.58
C LYS A 265 6.74 -20.36 -27.72
N VAL A 266 5.53 -20.90 -27.63
CA VAL A 266 4.44 -20.59 -28.56
C VAL A 266 4.03 -19.14 -28.39
N PRO A 267 4.18 -18.28 -29.41
CA PRO A 267 4.04 -16.83 -29.24
C PRO A 267 2.60 -16.32 -29.14
N VAL A 268 1.65 -16.99 -29.80
CA VAL A 268 0.24 -16.62 -29.88
C VAL A 268 -0.62 -17.87 -30.03
N ASP A 269 -1.91 -17.76 -29.75
CA ASP A 269 -2.87 -18.82 -30.02
C ASP A 269 -2.92 -19.15 -31.52
N GLY A 270 -3.00 -20.43 -31.85
CA GLY A 270 -2.98 -20.84 -33.23
C GLY A 270 -3.34 -22.32 -33.44
N VAL A 271 -3.36 -22.74 -34.69
CA VAL A 271 -3.61 -24.12 -35.09
C VAL A 271 -2.35 -24.69 -35.72
N VAL A 272 -1.95 -25.89 -35.31
CA VAL A 272 -0.80 -26.60 -35.91
C VAL A 272 -1.12 -26.98 -37.34
N LEU A 273 -0.37 -26.45 -38.32
CA LEU A 273 -0.50 -26.75 -39.71
C LEU A 273 0.37 -27.95 -40.12
N GLU A 274 1.60 -27.97 -39.65
CA GLU A 274 2.61 -28.98 -39.95
C GLU A 274 3.51 -29.25 -38.74
N GLY A 275 3.97 -30.46 -38.60
CA GLY A 275 4.88 -30.89 -37.54
C GLY A 275 4.20 -31.53 -36.35
N GLN A 276 5.02 -31.99 -35.40
CA GLN A 276 4.56 -32.54 -34.11
C GLN A 276 5.62 -32.25 -33.03
N GLY A 277 5.15 -32.10 -31.82
CA GLY A 277 6.02 -31.85 -30.69
C GLY A 277 5.27 -31.99 -29.36
N VAL A 278 6.02 -31.96 -28.27
CA VAL A 278 5.48 -31.92 -26.92
C VAL A 278 5.51 -30.50 -26.44
N VAL A 279 4.38 -30.00 -25.96
CA VAL A 279 4.22 -28.66 -25.39
C VAL A 279 4.07 -28.81 -23.88
N ASP A 280 4.81 -28.03 -23.14
CA ASP A 280 4.67 -27.90 -21.69
C ASP A 280 3.57 -26.88 -21.36
N GLU A 281 2.43 -27.37 -20.89
CA GLU A 281 1.25 -26.60 -20.50
C GLU A 281 1.13 -26.44 -18.97
N SER A 282 2.19 -26.73 -18.21
CA SER A 282 2.14 -26.72 -16.74
C SER A 282 1.84 -25.34 -16.14
N MET A 283 1.95 -24.28 -16.93
CA MET A 283 1.68 -22.89 -16.54
C MET A 283 0.28 -22.40 -16.92
N VAL A 284 -0.54 -23.21 -17.55
CA VAL A 284 -1.88 -22.81 -18.07
C VAL A 284 -3.01 -23.37 -17.17
#